data_24ea97983c389b1c7f3506f28364ad92
#
_entry.id   24ea97983c389b1c7f3506f28364ad92
#
_cell.length_a   1.000
_cell.length_b   1.000
_cell.length_c   1.000
_cell.angle_alpha   90.00
_cell.angle_beta   90.00
_cell.angle_gamma   90.00
#
_symmetry.space_group_name_H-M   'P 1'
#
loop_
_entity.id
_entity.type
_entity.pdbx_description
1 polymer ?
#
loop_
_entity_poly.entity_id
_entity_poly.type
_entity_poly.pdbx_seq_one_letter_code
_entity_poly.pdbx_strand_id
1 'polypeptide(L)'
;MIETKRIYTTQNVYDALQDRLRFIFEEFDNIYLSFSGGKDSGLLLNLTLDFQKKYFPNKKIGVFHQDFEAQYTVTTEYIERTFQKIEHDVEPYWVCLPMATRTALSSYEMFWYPWDDTMQSAWVRPMPNHPYVINLEHNPIATYRYRMHQEDLAKQFSRWYRSSHEFKKTVCLLGIRADESLQRYSGILNKKYGYNDICWISKQFKDVWCASPIYDWSLSDVWHANYKFGYDYNRLYDLYYMAGLKPDQMRVASPFNDYAKDSLHLYRVIDPEIWAKLVGRVQGANFGAIYGRTKAMGYRNLTLPAGHTWESYTKFLLSTLPARLRNNYIKKFKTSMEFWHTVGGGLEESAIEELIAHGYNIRRNGISNYTIMKHSRIIFVGKIPDHTDDIKSTKDIPSWKRMCICILKNDH
;
A
#
# COMPACT_ATOMS: atom_id res chain seq x y z
N MET A 1 7.62 18.45 16.07
CA MET A 1 7.16 18.25 14.69
C MET A 1 8.22 18.88 13.79
N ILE A 2 8.92 18.09 13.00
CA ILE A 2 9.79 18.63 11.96
C ILE A 2 8.81 19.17 10.91
N GLU A 3 8.69 20.48 10.80
CA GLU A 3 8.03 21.10 9.66
C GLU A 3 8.77 20.64 8.42
N THR A 4 8.18 19.71 7.69
CA THR A 4 8.63 19.37 6.34
C THR A 4 8.37 20.59 5.47
N LYS A 5 9.36 21.45 5.38
CA LYS A 5 9.29 22.69 4.64
C LYS A 5 9.12 22.35 3.16
N ARG A 6 7.92 22.56 2.60
CA ARG A 6 7.70 22.42 1.16
C ARG A 6 8.57 23.47 0.46
N ILE A 7 9.31 23.04 -0.52
CA ILE A 7 10.11 23.94 -1.37
C ILE A 7 9.24 24.25 -2.59
N TYR A 8 8.79 25.48 -2.69
CA TYR A 8 8.07 25.95 -3.86
C TYR A 8 9.06 26.37 -4.93
N THR A 9 8.84 25.90 -6.16
CA THR A 9 9.62 26.24 -7.35
C THR A 9 8.79 27.19 -8.24
N THR A 10 9.39 27.69 -9.29
CA THR A 10 8.69 28.51 -10.32
C THR A 10 7.78 27.68 -11.22
N GLN A 11 7.98 26.37 -11.26
CA GLN A 11 7.20 25.42 -12.06
C GLN A 11 6.03 24.87 -11.21
N ASN A 12 4.82 24.87 -11.74
CA ASN A 12 3.68 24.24 -11.09
C ASN A 12 3.70 22.70 -11.30
N VAL A 13 2.93 21.96 -10.48
CA VAL A 13 2.92 20.49 -10.49
C VAL A 13 2.38 19.90 -11.81
N TYR A 14 1.52 20.61 -12.53
CA TYR A 14 0.99 20.14 -13.83
C TYR A 14 2.09 20.20 -14.92
N ASP A 15 2.81 21.32 -15.02
CA ASP A 15 3.90 21.46 -16.00
C ASP A 15 5.04 20.50 -15.68
N ALA A 16 5.37 20.33 -14.40
CA ALA A 16 6.33 19.33 -13.95
C ALA A 16 5.91 17.89 -14.33
N LEU A 17 4.61 17.57 -14.24
CA LEU A 17 4.09 16.30 -14.71
C LEU A 17 4.23 16.13 -16.23
N GLN A 18 3.96 17.18 -17.03
CA GLN A 18 4.12 17.11 -18.48
C GLN A 18 5.57 16.77 -18.87
N ASP A 19 6.55 17.37 -18.22
CA ASP A 19 7.97 17.07 -18.43
C ASP A 19 8.33 15.63 -18.03
N ARG A 20 7.79 15.16 -16.90
CA ARG A 20 7.98 13.77 -16.45
C ARG A 20 7.36 12.74 -17.38
N LEU A 21 6.15 13.02 -17.88
CA LEU A 21 5.51 12.14 -18.87
C LEU A 21 6.30 12.12 -20.17
N ARG A 22 6.79 13.27 -20.64
CA ARG A 22 7.68 13.32 -21.82
C ARG A 22 8.90 12.45 -21.64
N PHE A 23 9.62 12.63 -20.52
CA PHE A 23 10.76 11.77 -20.16
C PHE A 23 10.40 10.28 -20.15
N ILE A 24 9.25 9.90 -19.54
CA ILE A 24 8.80 8.50 -19.48
C ILE A 24 8.53 7.96 -20.89
N PHE A 25 7.83 8.71 -21.74
CA PHE A 25 7.44 8.25 -23.07
C PHE A 25 8.62 8.15 -24.04
N GLU A 26 9.66 8.97 -23.83
CA GLU A 26 10.92 8.94 -24.61
C GLU A 26 11.87 7.84 -24.13
N GLU A 27 11.95 7.63 -22.80
CA GLU A 27 12.95 6.77 -22.18
C GLU A 27 12.55 5.30 -22.09
N PHE A 28 11.25 5.00 -21.96
CA PHE A 28 10.74 3.64 -21.80
C PHE A 28 9.96 3.19 -23.03
N ASP A 29 10.26 1.99 -23.51
CA ASP A 29 9.57 1.40 -24.67
C ASP A 29 8.14 0.99 -24.27
N ASN A 30 8.01 0.27 -23.16
CA ASN A 30 6.76 -0.28 -22.66
C ASN A 30 6.30 0.49 -21.43
N ILE A 31 5.09 0.99 -21.45
CA ILE A 31 4.50 1.78 -20.39
C ILE A 31 3.17 1.14 -20.01
N TYR A 32 2.95 0.88 -18.72
CA TYR A 32 1.63 0.56 -18.23
C TYR A 32 1.33 1.32 -16.94
N LEU A 33 0.05 1.54 -16.67
CA LEU A 33 -0.42 2.26 -15.50
C LEU A 33 -1.20 1.32 -14.57
N SER A 34 -0.89 1.33 -13.28
CA SER A 34 -1.64 0.61 -12.26
C SER A 34 -2.83 1.45 -11.81
N PHE A 35 -4.02 1.05 -12.25
CA PHE A 35 -5.29 1.72 -11.96
C PHE A 35 -6.02 1.03 -10.81
N SER A 36 -6.11 1.68 -9.66
CA SER A 36 -6.76 1.12 -8.46
C SER A 36 -8.24 1.51 -8.30
N GLY A 37 -8.79 2.32 -9.20
CA GLY A 37 -10.12 2.94 -9.02
C GLY A 37 -10.14 4.09 -7.99
N GLY A 38 -8.99 4.48 -7.43
CA GLY A 38 -8.85 5.63 -6.55
C GLY A 38 -8.62 6.94 -7.29
N LYS A 39 -8.82 8.08 -6.60
CA LYS A 39 -8.71 9.43 -7.16
C LYS A 39 -7.35 9.74 -7.80
N ASP A 40 -6.27 9.28 -7.17
CA ASP A 40 -4.91 9.60 -7.60
C ASP A 40 -4.53 8.81 -8.85
N SER A 41 -4.85 7.51 -8.89
CA SER A 41 -4.62 6.67 -10.07
C SER A 41 -5.56 7.03 -11.23
N GLY A 42 -6.78 7.44 -10.93
CA GLY A 42 -7.74 7.91 -11.94
C GLY A 42 -7.30 9.22 -12.58
N LEU A 43 -6.86 10.17 -11.76
CA LEU A 43 -6.30 11.43 -12.28
C LEU A 43 -5.06 11.17 -13.14
N LEU A 44 -4.11 10.36 -12.63
CA LEU A 44 -2.89 10.02 -13.38
C LEU A 44 -3.23 9.35 -14.73
N LEU A 45 -4.22 8.44 -14.74
CA LEU A 45 -4.69 7.79 -15.97
C LEU A 45 -5.18 8.81 -16.99
N ASN A 46 -6.10 9.70 -16.60
CA ASN A 46 -6.64 10.72 -17.50
C ASN A 46 -5.55 11.65 -18.04
N LEU A 47 -4.67 12.18 -17.17
CA LEU A 47 -3.57 13.06 -17.57
C LEU A 47 -2.56 12.35 -18.48
N THR A 48 -2.29 11.06 -18.22
CA THR A 48 -1.38 10.27 -19.08
C THR A 48 -1.98 10.02 -20.45
N LEU A 49 -3.29 9.73 -20.53
CA LEU A 49 -3.99 9.52 -21.80
C LEU A 49 -4.09 10.81 -22.63
N ASP A 50 -4.36 11.94 -22.00
CA ASP A 50 -4.38 13.25 -22.68
C ASP A 50 -2.99 13.59 -23.23
N PHE A 51 -1.95 13.33 -22.44
CA PHE A 51 -0.56 13.49 -22.89
C PHE A 51 -0.22 12.57 -24.07
N GLN A 52 -0.54 11.28 -23.94
CA GLN A 52 -0.31 10.26 -24.94
C GLN A 52 -1.01 10.62 -26.27
N LYS A 53 -2.29 10.95 -26.24
CA LYS A 53 -3.05 11.35 -27.44
C LYS A 53 -2.47 12.56 -28.14
N LYS A 54 -1.96 13.51 -27.37
CA LYS A 54 -1.42 14.77 -27.91
C LYS A 54 -0.02 14.62 -28.52
N TYR A 55 0.86 13.86 -27.86
CA TYR A 55 2.28 13.85 -28.20
C TYR A 55 2.79 12.51 -28.74
N PHE A 56 2.13 11.40 -28.38
CA PHE A 56 2.54 10.03 -28.75
C PHE A 56 1.34 9.18 -29.18
N PRO A 57 0.53 9.61 -30.17
CA PRO A 57 -0.74 8.97 -30.52
C PRO A 57 -0.62 7.51 -30.96
N ASN A 58 0.55 7.11 -31.47
CA ASN A 58 0.81 5.75 -31.93
C ASN A 58 1.40 4.82 -30.84
N LYS A 59 1.67 5.34 -29.63
CA LYS A 59 2.26 4.57 -28.54
C LYS A 59 1.17 4.22 -27.51
N LYS A 60 0.56 3.05 -27.67
CA LYS A 60 -0.42 2.56 -26.68
C LYS A 60 0.25 2.23 -25.35
N ILE A 61 -0.47 2.45 -24.25
CA ILE A 61 -0.05 2.07 -22.90
C ILE A 61 -0.95 0.96 -22.36
N GLY A 62 -0.40 0.12 -21.50
CA GLY A 62 -1.20 -0.83 -20.73
C GLY A 62 -1.93 -0.16 -19.57
N VAL A 63 -3.14 -0.64 -19.23
CA VAL A 63 -3.83 -0.25 -17.99
C VAL A 63 -4.15 -1.51 -17.19
N PHE A 64 -3.48 -1.65 -16.07
CA PHE A 64 -3.57 -2.80 -15.17
C PHE A 64 -4.45 -2.48 -13.97
N HIS A 65 -5.51 -3.25 -13.78
CA HIS A 65 -6.34 -3.23 -12.58
C HIS A 65 -6.27 -4.59 -11.88
N GLN A 66 -5.76 -4.60 -10.64
CA GLN A 66 -5.79 -5.77 -9.76
C GLN A 66 -7.05 -5.73 -8.91
N ASP A 67 -7.97 -6.62 -9.20
CA ASP A 67 -9.29 -6.64 -8.60
C ASP A 67 -9.34 -7.48 -7.33
N PHE A 68 -9.76 -6.87 -6.24
CA PHE A 68 -9.86 -7.50 -4.92
C PHE A 68 -11.27 -8.06 -4.61
N GLU A 69 -12.15 -8.26 -5.60
CA GLU A 69 -13.52 -8.76 -5.41
C GLU A 69 -14.38 -7.84 -4.52
N ALA A 70 -13.96 -7.63 -3.29
CA ALA A 70 -14.69 -6.87 -2.29
C ALA A 70 -14.44 -5.36 -2.43
N GLN A 71 -15.36 -4.66 -3.07
CA GLN A 71 -15.35 -3.22 -3.27
C GLN A 71 -16.78 -2.67 -3.14
N TYR A 72 -16.93 -1.37 -2.90
CA TYR A 72 -18.22 -0.69 -3.04
C TYR A 72 -18.74 -0.77 -4.47
N THR A 73 -20.04 -0.93 -4.66
CA THR A 73 -20.68 -0.96 -5.98
C THR A 73 -20.26 0.24 -6.80
N VAL A 74 -20.32 1.45 -6.24
CA VAL A 74 -19.96 2.68 -6.96
C VAL A 74 -18.49 2.71 -7.41
N THR A 75 -17.59 2.00 -6.69
CA THR A 75 -16.19 1.86 -7.11
C THR A 75 -16.07 0.91 -8.30
N THR A 76 -16.78 -0.21 -8.26
CA THR A 76 -16.81 -1.18 -9.36
C THR A 76 -17.38 -0.55 -10.62
N GLU A 77 -18.49 0.19 -10.50
CA GLU A 77 -19.11 0.93 -11.61
C GLU A 77 -18.16 1.99 -12.20
N TYR A 78 -17.39 2.68 -11.36
CA TYR A 78 -16.38 3.64 -11.84
C TYR A 78 -15.28 2.94 -12.63
N ILE A 79 -14.78 1.80 -12.15
CA ILE A 79 -13.77 1.02 -12.84
C ILE A 79 -14.32 0.53 -14.19
N GLU A 80 -15.52 -0.05 -14.18
CA GLU A 80 -16.23 -0.56 -15.36
C GLU A 80 -16.35 0.51 -16.46
N ARG A 81 -16.99 1.64 -16.15
CA ARG A 81 -17.17 2.72 -17.13
C ARG A 81 -15.86 3.37 -17.56
N THR A 82 -14.82 3.34 -16.69
CA THR A 82 -13.49 3.83 -17.08
C THR A 82 -12.89 2.93 -18.13
N PHE A 83 -12.87 1.61 -17.93
CA PHE A 83 -12.36 0.66 -18.89
C PHE A 83 -13.14 0.72 -20.21
N GLN A 84 -14.47 0.72 -20.16
CA GLN A 84 -15.32 0.86 -21.36
C GLN A 84 -15.00 2.12 -22.18
N LYS A 85 -14.67 3.23 -21.50
CA LYS A 85 -14.32 4.47 -22.17
C LYS A 85 -12.97 4.41 -22.88
N ILE A 86 -12.01 3.66 -22.33
CA ILE A 86 -10.60 3.71 -22.79
C ILE A 86 -10.15 2.43 -23.52
N GLU A 87 -10.92 1.35 -23.55
CA GLU A 87 -10.50 0.02 -24.03
C GLU A 87 -9.93 0.00 -25.46
N HIS A 88 -10.34 0.94 -26.30
CA HIS A 88 -9.82 1.05 -27.66
C HIS A 88 -8.52 1.89 -27.75
N ASP A 89 -8.28 2.74 -26.76
CA ASP A 89 -7.12 3.66 -26.71
C ASP A 89 -5.91 3.03 -26.01
N VAL A 90 -6.13 1.99 -25.21
CA VAL A 90 -5.12 1.34 -24.36
C VAL A 90 -5.08 -0.17 -24.57
N GLU A 91 -4.19 -0.84 -23.86
CA GLU A 91 -4.23 -2.30 -23.65
C GLU A 91 -4.79 -2.57 -22.26
N PRO A 92 -6.07 -2.95 -22.15
CA PRO A 92 -6.73 -3.14 -20.86
C PRO A 92 -6.40 -4.52 -20.27
N TYR A 93 -6.14 -4.55 -18.95
CA TYR A 93 -5.86 -5.76 -18.17
C TYR A 93 -6.59 -5.70 -16.84
N TRP A 94 -7.70 -6.41 -16.73
CA TRP A 94 -8.49 -6.53 -15.50
C TRP A 94 -8.23 -7.89 -14.85
N VAL A 95 -7.46 -7.91 -13.77
CA VAL A 95 -6.96 -9.15 -13.18
C VAL A 95 -7.83 -9.61 -12.01
N CYS A 96 -8.56 -10.72 -12.22
CA CYS A 96 -9.43 -11.40 -11.28
C CYS A 96 -8.87 -12.79 -10.94
N LEU A 97 -7.64 -12.87 -10.46
CA LEU A 97 -6.98 -14.11 -10.08
C LEU A 97 -7.00 -14.32 -8.56
N PRO A 98 -7.21 -15.54 -8.06
CA PRO A 98 -7.07 -15.87 -6.64
C PRO A 98 -5.72 -15.45 -6.08
N MET A 99 -5.73 -14.59 -5.06
CA MET A 99 -4.52 -14.07 -4.44
C MET A 99 -4.66 -13.99 -2.92
N ALA A 100 -3.56 -14.16 -2.19
CA ALA A 100 -3.53 -13.99 -0.75
C ALA A 100 -3.47 -12.50 -0.40
N THR A 101 -4.53 -11.99 0.16
CA THR A 101 -4.66 -10.61 0.62
C THR A 101 -4.77 -10.58 2.14
N ARG A 102 -3.94 -9.78 2.80
CA ARG A 102 -3.95 -9.69 4.27
C ARG A 102 -5.29 -9.18 4.80
N THR A 103 -5.74 -9.78 5.90
CA THR A 103 -6.88 -9.28 6.68
C THR A 103 -6.47 -8.89 8.09
N ALA A 104 -6.92 -7.73 8.54
CA ALA A 104 -6.74 -7.23 9.90
C ALA A 104 -7.93 -7.56 10.81
N LEU A 105 -8.95 -8.24 10.31
CA LEU A 105 -10.22 -8.47 11.03
C LEU A 105 -10.26 -9.78 11.76
N SER A 106 -9.53 -10.79 11.31
CA SER A 106 -9.53 -12.12 11.91
C SER A 106 -8.31 -12.34 12.78
N SER A 107 -8.51 -12.89 13.98
CA SER A 107 -7.44 -13.37 14.85
C SER A 107 -6.96 -14.79 14.48
N TYR A 108 -7.62 -15.46 13.54
CA TYR A 108 -7.36 -16.85 13.15
C TYR A 108 -6.82 -16.96 11.73
N GLU A 109 -7.29 -16.07 10.83
CA GLU A 109 -6.92 -16.07 9.42
C GLU A 109 -6.08 -14.85 9.10
N MET A 110 -4.90 -15.06 8.53
CA MET A 110 -3.98 -13.99 8.13
C MET A 110 -4.35 -13.41 6.77
N PHE A 111 -5.00 -14.23 5.94
CA PHE A 111 -5.32 -13.91 4.56
C PHE A 111 -6.76 -14.27 4.24
N TRP A 112 -7.35 -13.49 3.38
CA TRP A 112 -8.53 -13.87 2.60
C TRP A 112 -8.14 -13.92 1.13
N TYR A 113 -8.95 -14.59 0.32
CA TYR A 113 -8.61 -14.89 -1.07
C TYR A 113 -9.70 -14.38 -2.00
N PRO A 114 -9.55 -13.15 -2.58
CA PRO A 114 -10.42 -12.68 -3.64
C PRO A 114 -10.46 -13.67 -4.80
N TRP A 115 -11.60 -13.78 -5.45
CA TRP A 115 -11.81 -14.58 -6.63
C TRP A 115 -11.46 -16.07 -6.49
N ASP A 116 -11.45 -16.56 -5.27
CA ASP A 116 -11.22 -17.97 -4.97
C ASP A 116 -12.36 -18.84 -5.54
N ASP A 117 -12.06 -19.67 -6.52
CA ASP A 117 -13.02 -20.53 -7.20
C ASP A 117 -13.64 -21.59 -6.29
N THR A 118 -12.90 -22.04 -5.25
CA THR A 118 -13.45 -22.95 -4.23
C THR A 118 -14.53 -22.31 -3.38
N MET A 119 -14.70 -20.99 -3.45
CA MET A 119 -15.68 -20.19 -2.70
C MET A 119 -16.56 -19.32 -3.63
N GLN A 120 -16.75 -19.71 -4.87
CA GLN A 120 -17.46 -18.93 -5.88
C GLN A 120 -18.87 -18.53 -5.44
N SER A 121 -19.59 -19.41 -4.76
CA SER A 121 -20.93 -19.11 -4.21
C SER A 121 -20.94 -18.02 -3.13
N ALA A 122 -19.79 -17.73 -2.53
CA ALA A 122 -19.62 -16.72 -1.50
C ALA A 122 -18.96 -15.42 -2.02
N TRP A 123 -18.71 -15.31 -3.32
CA TRP A 123 -18.16 -14.08 -3.89
C TRP A 123 -19.07 -12.88 -3.61
N VAL A 124 -18.46 -11.76 -3.29
CA VAL A 124 -19.17 -10.53 -2.93
C VAL A 124 -19.96 -9.99 -4.13
N ARG A 125 -19.47 -10.20 -5.33
CA ARG A 125 -20.12 -9.82 -6.59
C ARG A 125 -19.74 -10.79 -7.72
N PRO A 126 -20.45 -10.78 -8.85
CA PRO A 126 -20.05 -11.54 -10.01
C PRO A 126 -18.72 -11.01 -10.58
N MET A 127 -17.94 -11.89 -11.18
CA MET A 127 -16.73 -11.54 -11.91
C MET A 127 -17.10 -10.72 -13.16
N PRO A 128 -16.34 -9.66 -13.48
CA PRO A 128 -16.55 -8.91 -14.71
C PRO A 128 -16.43 -9.82 -15.94
N ASN A 129 -17.26 -9.59 -16.94
CA ASN A 129 -17.28 -10.39 -18.17
C ASN A 129 -16.84 -9.53 -19.37
N HIS A 130 -15.53 -9.36 -19.53
CA HIS A 130 -14.92 -8.65 -20.66
C HIS A 130 -13.76 -9.46 -21.26
N PRO A 131 -13.45 -9.30 -22.55
CA PRO A 131 -12.37 -10.04 -23.22
C PRO A 131 -10.98 -9.79 -22.62
N TYR A 132 -10.80 -8.71 -21.90
CA TYR A 132 -9.54 -8.32 -21.23
C TYR A 132 -9.47 -8.72 -19.75
N VAL A 133 -10.43 -9.52 -19.27
CA VAL A 133 -10.38 -10.06 -17.91
C VAL A 133 -9.43 -11.24 -17.87
N ILE A 134 -8.42 -11.14 -17.00
CA ILE A 134 -7.49 -12.22 -16.69
C ILE A 134 -8.01 -12.95 -15.46
N ASN A 135 -8.45 -14.21 -15.64
CA ASN A 135 -8.98 -15.09 -14.62
C ASN A 135 -8.29 -16.47 -14.72
N LEU A 136 -8.73 -17.47 -13.96
CA LEU A 136 -8.11 -18.80 -13.98
C LEU A 136 -8.21 -19.50 -15.36
N GLU A 137 -9.27 -19.24 -16.12
CA GLU A 137 -9.49 -19.85 -17.44
C GLU A 137 -8.66 -19.14 -18.53
N HIS A 138 -8.46 -17.83 -18.38
CA HIS A 138 -7.79 -16.97 -19.36
C HIS A 138 -6.61 -16.24 -18.70
N ASN A 139 -5.63 -17.00 -18.24
CA ASN A 139 -4.45 -16.46 -17.56
C ASN A 139 -3.19 -16.58 -18.41
N PRO A 140 -2.67 -15.48 -18.98
CA PRO A 140 -1.44 -15.50 -19.75
C PRO A 140 -0.17 -15.46 -18.89
N ILE A 141 -0.29 -15.26 -17.57
CA ILE A 141 0.85 -15.10 -16.65
C ILE A 141 1.36 -16.48 -16.24
N ALA A 142 2.24 -17.09 -17.05
CA ALA A 142 2.74 -18.44 -16.82
C ALA A 142 3.41 -18.66 -15.44
N THR A 143 3.92 -17.59 -14.83
CA THR A 143 4.56 -17.61 -13.50
C THR A 143 3.59 -17.40 -12.35
N TYR A 144 2.30 -17.26 -12.63
CA TYR A 144 1.26 -17.19 -11.61
C TYR A 144 1.21 -18.52 -10.82
N ARG A 145 1.02 -18.41 -9.52
CA ARG A 145 0.77 -19.53 -8.62
C ARG A 145 -0.52 -19.25 -7.84
N TYR A 146 -1.40 -20.22 -7.83
CA TYR A 146 -2.67 -20.15 -7.14
C TYR A 146 -2.54 -19.62 -5.71
N ARG A 147 -3.34 -18.60 -5.36
CA ARG A 147 -3.29 -17.91 -4.06
C ARG A 147 -1.93 -17.33 -3.68
N MET A 148 -1.09 -16.94 -4.65
CA MET A 148 0.14 -16.21 -4.35
C MET A 148 -0.17 -14.85 -3.71
N HIS A 149 0.81 -14.24 -3.03
CA HIS A 149 0.61 -12.91 -2.44
C HIS A 149 0.27 -11.85 -3.49
N GLN A 150 -0.60 -10.91 -3.12
CA GLN A 150 -1.05 -9.83 -4.01
C GLN A 150 0.11 -9.00 -4.58
N GLU A 151 1.16 -8.75 -3.77
CA GLU A 151 2.34 -8.01 -4.21
C GLU A 151 3.19 -8.82 -5.20
N ASP A 152 3.21 -10.14 -5.05
CA ASP A 152 3.93 -11.02 -5.98
C ASP A 152 3.15 -11.16 -7.28
N LEU A 153 1.82 -11.20 -7.25
CA LEU A 153 0.99 -11.19 -8.46
C LEU A 153 1.26 -9.93 -9.31
N ALA A 154 1.31 -8.75 -8.70
CA ALA A 154 1.66 -7.51 -9.40
C ALA A 154 3.06 -7.57 -10.04
N LYS A 155 4.05 -8.18 -9.35
CA LYS A 155 5.39 -8.40 -9.92
C LYS A 155 5.38 -9.40 -11.06
N GLN A 156 4.59 -10.50 -10.96
CA GLN A 156 4.49 -11.48 -12.06
C GLN A 156 3.78 -10.86 -13.27
N PHE A 157 2.77 -10.01 -13.06
CA PHE A 157 2.17 -9.24 -14.14
C PHE A 157 3.22 -8.35 -14.83
N SER A 158 4.03 -7.62 -14.09
CA SER A 158 5.09 -6.77 -14.64
C SER A 158 6.10 -7.57 -15.51
N ARG A 159 6.47 -8.78 -15.06
CA ARG A 159 7.37 -9.66 -15.81
C ARG A 159 6.72 -10.17 -17.09
N TRP A 160 5.46 -10.60 -16.99
CA TRP A 160 4.69 -11.05 -18.12
C TRP A 160 4.49 -9.91 -19.13
N TYR A 161 4.07 -8.72 -18.70
CA TYR A 161 3.88 -7.57 -19.57
C TYR A 161 5.16 -7.22 -20.33
N ARG A 162 6.32 -7.20 -19.65
CA ARG A 162 7.60 -7.02 -20.31
C ARG A 162 7.90 -8.13 -21.33
N SER A 163 7.62 -9.39 -21.01
CA SER A 163 7.91 -10.50 -21.91
C SER A 163 6.98 -10.53 -23.13
N SER A 164 5.73 -10.14 -22.97
CA SER A 164 4.77 -10.01 -24.10
C SER A 164 5.06 -8.82 -25.00
N HIS A 165 5.91 -7.88 -24.54
CA HIS A 165 6.33 -6.67 -25.26
C HIS A 165 7.85 -6.72 -25.56
N GLU A 166 8.30 -7.79 -26.18
CA GLU A 166 9.65 -7.96 -26.72
C GLU A 166 10.79 -7.78 -25.71
N PHE A 167 10.54 -8.00 -24.43
CA PHE A 167 11.52 -7.82 -23.34
C PHE A 167 12.17 -6.44 -23.25
N LYS A 168 11.55 -5.43 -23.82
CA LYS A 168 12.04 -4.06 -23.82
C LYS A 168 11.94 -3.40 -22.44
N LYS A 169 12.53 -2.23 -22.32
CA LYS A 169 12.54 -1.43 -21.11
C LYS A 169 11.13 -1.00 -20.71
N THR A 170 10.70 -1.39 -19.52
CA THR A 170 9.31 -1.30 -19.08
C THR A 170 9.17 -0.43 -17.84
N VAL A 171 8.13 0.40 -17.77
CA VAL A 171 7.78 1.18 -16.60
C VAL A 171 6.31 1.04 -16.21
N CYS A 172 6.07 0.86 -14.91
CA CYS A 172 4.75 0.94 -14.29
C CYS A 172 4.52 2.33 -13.72
N LEU A 173 3.46 3.02 -14.13
CA LEU A 173 3.04 4.29 -13.55
C LEU A 173 2.16 4.06 -12.33
N LEU A 174 2.47 4.73 -11.22
CA LEU A 174 1.79 4.62 -9.95
C LEU A 174 1.28 5.99 -9.50
N GLY A 175 0.00 6.08 -9.14
CA GLY A 175 -0.62 7.26 -8.56
C GLY A 175 -0.23 7.45 -7.08
N ILE A 176 1.06 7.49 -6.78
CA ILE A 176 1.59 7.63 -5.41
C ILE A 176 2.03 9.07 -5.18
N ARG A 177 1.62 9.65 -4.04
CA ARG A 177 1.99 11.00 -3.60
C ARG A 177 2.76 10.96 -2.28
N ALA A 178 3.75 11.83 -2.13
CA ALA A 178 4.60 11.91 -0.94
C ALA A 178 3.83 12.35 0.31
N ASP A 179 2.76 13.15 0.16
CA ASP A 179 1.97 13.66 1.29
C ASP A 179 0.94 12.67 1.87
N GLU A 180 0.78 11.49 1.26
CA GLU A 180 -0.15 10.48 1.77
C GLU A 180 0.28 9.83 3.09
N SER A 181 1.57 9.62 3.26
CA SER A 181 2.15 9.03 4.47
C SER A 181 3.67 9.15 4.50
N LEU A 182 4.25 9.08 5.71
CA LEU A 182 5.70 9.05 5.90
C LEU A 182 6.35 7.88 5.14
N GLN A 183 5.68 6.74 5.05
CA GLN A 183 6.18 5.58 4.29
C GLN A 183 6.27 5.88 2.78
N ARG A 184 5.26 6.56 2.20
CA ARG A 184 5.25 6.98 0.79
C ARG A 184 6.36 7.99 0.52
N TYR A 185 6.47 9.00 1.39
CA TYR A 185 7.53 10.00 1.35
C TYR A 185 8.93 9.36 1.36
N SER A 186 9.19 8.49 2.34
CA SER A 186 10.48 7.79 2.46
C SER A 186 10.79 6.90 1.27
N GLY A 187 9.78 6.23 0.71
CA GLY A 187 9.92 5.37 -0.47
C GLY A 187 10.34 6.15 -1.73
N ILE A 188 9.80 7.37 -1.91
CA ILE A 188 10.13 8.23 -3.05
C ILE A 188 11.53 8.81 -2.91
N LEU A 189 11.92 9.22 -1.70
CA LEU A 189 13.22 9.86 -1.46
C LEU A 189 14.40 8.87 -1.37
N ASN A 190 14.16 7.57 -1.49
CA ASN A 190 15.22 6.57 -1.42
C ASN A 190 16.04 6.50 -2.72
N LYS A 191 17.04 7.37 -2.85
CA LYS A 191 17.90 7.50 -4.05
C LYS A 191 18.68 6.24 -4.43
N LYS A 192 18.89 5.29 -3.50
CA LYS A 192 19.66 4.06 -3.76
C LYS A 192 19.07 3.22 -4.88
N TYR A 193 17.75 3.29 -5.10
CA TYR A 193 17.04 2.52 -6.11
C TYR A 193 16.45 3.40 -7.21
N GLY A 194 16.86 4.67 -7.27
CA GLY A 194 16.42 5.63 -8.28
C GLY A 194 16.98 5.31 -9.67
N TYR A 195 16.27 5.73 -10.69
CA TYR A 195 16.68 5.67 -12.08
C TYR A 195 17.51 6.90 -12.42
N ASN A 196 18.80 6.75 -12.73
CA ASN A 196 19.68 7.88 -13.07
C ASN A 196 19.56 9.07 -12.09
N ASP A 197 19.60 8.79 -10.78
CA ASP A 197 19.40 9.75 -9.69
C ASP A 197 18.00 10.40 -9.59
N ILE A 198 17.05 9.96 -10.40
CA ILE A 198 15.64 10.40 -10.35
C ILE A 198 14.94 9.67 -9.18
N CYS A 199 14.56 10.40 -8.14
CA CYS A 199 14.01 9.82 -6.91
C CYS A 199 12.59 9.23 -7.05
N TRP A 200 11.79 9.69 -8.02
CA TRP A 200 10.42 9.25 -8.26
C TRP A 200 10.33 8.05 -9.22
N ILE A 201 11.45 7.52 -9.72
CA ILE A 201 11.53 6.27 -10.49
C ILE A 201 12.41 5.29 -9.73
N SER A 202 11.84 4.16 -9.35
CA SER A 202 12.53 3.10 -8.60
C SER A 202 12.61 1.81 -9.39
N LYS A 203 13.71 1.08 -9.24
CA LYS A 203 13.88 -0.23 -9.88
C LYS A 203 13.05 -1.28 -9.16
N GLN A 204 12.23 -2.01 -9.91
CA GLN A 204 11.50 -3.16 -9.39
C GLN A 204 12.32 -4.45 -9.57
N PHE A 205 12.83 -4.70 -10.77
CA PHE A 205 13.80 -5.74 -11.11
C PHE A 205 14.49 -5.39 -12.46
N LYS A 206 15.27 -6.32 -13.03
CA LYS A 206 16.01 -6.04 -14.27
C LYS A 206 15.07 -5.56 -15.38
N ASP A 207 15.35 -4.37 -15.95
CA ASP A 207 14.64 -3.70 -17.03
C ASP A 207 13.15 -3.41 -16.77
N VAL A 208 12.73 -3.43 -15.50
CA VAL A 208 11.38 -3.01 -15.06
C VAL A 208 11.47 -2.03 -13.90
N TRP A 209 10.74 -0.93 -14.05
CA TRP A 209 10.76 0.21 -13.15
C TRP A 209 9.34 0.59 -12.71
N CYS A 210 9.24 1.30 -11.60
CA CYS A 210 8.01 1.94 -11.14
C CYS A 210 8.25 3.43 -11.04
N ALA A 211 7.37 4.22 -11.63
CA ALA A 211 7.43 5.68 -11.60
C ALA A 211 6.20 6.27 -10.91
N SER A 212 6.42 7.29 -10.09
CA SER A 212 5.37 8.05 -9.39
C SER A 212 5.36 9.50 -9.89
N PRO A 213 4.82 9.77 -11.09
CA PRO A 213 4.98 11.09 -11.73
C PRO A 213 4.28 12.24 -11.00
N ILE A 214 3.27 11.91 -10.17
CA ILE A 214 2.51 12.87 -9.34
C ILE A 214 2.97 12.90 -7.89
N TYR A 215 4.21 12.49 -7.60
CA TYR A 215 4.71 12.32 -6.23
C TYR A 215 4.67 13.60 -5.38
N ASP A 216 4.81 14.76 -6.00
CA ASP A 216 4.83 16.09 -5.37
C ASP A 216 3.45 16.79 -5.33
N TRP A 217 2.42 16.17 -5.89
CA TRP A 217 1.07 16.69 -5.87
C TRP A 217 0.45 16.64 -4.46
N SER A 218 -0.21 17.71 -4.06
CA SER A 218 -1.03 17.72 -2.86
C SER A 218 -2.42 17.11 -3.12
N LEU A 219 -3.14 16.80 -2.05
CA LEU A 219 -4.54 16.37 -2.16
C LEU A 219 -5.42 17.42 -2.84
N SER A 220 -5.17 18.71 -2.58
CA SER A 220 -5.89 19.82 -3.23
C SER A 220 -5.58 19.91 -4.72
N ASP A 221 -4.33 19.65 -5.15
CA ASP A 221 -3.97 19.64 -6.56
C ASP A 221 -4.73 18.56 -7.33
N VAL A 222 -4.89 17.37 -6.72
CA VAL A 222 -5.66 16.27 -7.31
C VAL A 222 -7.11 16.66 -7.57
N TRP A 223 -7.78 17.23 -6.58
CA TRP A 223 -9.18 17.65 -6.73
C TRP A 223 -9.34 18.86 -7.65
N HIS A 224 -8.41 19.82 -7.57
CA HIS A 224 -8.42 20.98 -8.46
C HIS A 224 -8.26 20.55 -9.92
N ALA A 225 -7.36 19.64 -10.22
CA ALA A 225 -7.16 19.13 -11.57
C ALA A 225 -8.37 18.34 -12.09
N ASN A 226 -8.96 17.44 -11.28
CA ASN A 226 -10.18 16.74 -11.67
C ASN A 226 -11.30 17.71 -12.04
N TYR A 227 -11.50 18.75 -11.23
CA TYR A 227 -12.50 19.79 -11.51
C TYR A 227 -12.14 20.60 -12.76
N LYS A 228 -10.92 21.10 -12.86
CA LYS A 228 -10.46 21.97 -13.96
C LYS A 228 -10.55 21.31 -15.32
N PHE A 229 -10.21 20.00 -15.40
CA PHE A 229 -10.21 19.25 -16.65
C PHE A 229 -11.52 18.49 -16.89
N GLY A 230 -12.47 18.51 -15.94
CA GLY A 230 -13.76 17.84 -16.07
C GLY A 230 -13.63 16.30 -16.12
N TYR A 231 -12.63 15.74 -15.45
CA TYR A 231 -12.45 14.28 -15.43
C TYR A 231 -13.50 13.60 -14.56
N ASP A 232 -13.93 12.42 -15.01
CA ASP A 232 -14.73 11.53 -14.16
C ASP A 232 -13.86 10.95 -13.04
N TYR A 233 -14.48 10.75 -11.88
CA TYR A 233 -13.83 10.18 -10.70
C TYR A 233 -14.78 9.26 -9.93
N ASN A 234 -14.23 8.47 -9.02
CA ASN A 234 -14.99 7.55 -8.19
C ASN A 234 -15.88 8.32 -7.20
N ARG A 235 -17.19 8.19 -7.38
CA ARG A 235 -18.22 8.87 -6.56
C ARG A 235 -18.25 8.39 -5.10
N LEU A 236 -17.51 7.34 -4.77
CA LEU A 236 -17.32 6.93 -3.37
C LEU A 236 -16.75 8.06 -2.50
N TYR A 237 -15.94 8.94 -3.08
CA TYR A 237 -15.39 10.10 -2.34
C TYR A 237 -16.47 11.09 -1.90
N ASP A 238 -17.50 11.30 -2.73
CA ASP A 238 -18.65 12.14 -2.38
C ASP A 238 -19.44 11.50 -1.23
N LEU A 239 -19.67 10.18 -1.31
CA LEU A 239 -20.38 9.43 -0.27
C LEU A 239 -19.60 9.41 1.05
N TYR A 240 -18.28 9.26 1.01
CA TYR A 240 -17.43 9.38 2.19
C TYR A 240 -17.50 10.79 2.81
N TYR A 241 -17.49 11.83 1.99
CA TYR A 241 -17.63 13.21 2.46
C TYR A 241 -18.99 13.42 3.14
N MET A 242 -20.06 12.98 2.51
CA MET A 242 -21.42 13.02 3.09
C MET A 242 -21.55 12.19 4.37
N ALA A 243 -20.79 11.11 4.49
CA ALA A 243 -20.70 10.29 5.70
C ALA A 243 -19.79 10.90 6.79
N GLY A 244 -19.22 12.09 6.56
CA GLY A 244 -18.45 12.86 7.55
C GLY A 244 -16.96 12.46 7.65
N LEU A 245 -16.40 11.75 6.66
CA LEU A 245 -14.97 11.47 6.63
C LEU A 245 -14.21 12.73 6.20
N LYS A 246 -13.04 12.93 6.82
CA LYS A 246 -12.10 13.93 6.35
C LYS A 246 -11.41 13.47 5.06
N PRO A 247 -10.99 14.37 4.17
CA PRO A 247 -10.37 14.02 2.88
C PRO A 247 -9.13 13.10 2.99
N ASP A 248 -8.34 13.23 4.07
CA ASP A 248 -7.17 12.40 4.37
C ASP A 248 -7.52 10.97 4.82
N GLN A 249 -8.76 10.76 5.26
CA GLN A 249 -9.29 9.45 5.68
C GLN A 249 -9.94 8.67 4.54
N MET A 250 -10.23 9.33 3.41
CA MET A 250 -10.93 8.74 2.27
C MET A 250 -9.99 7.92 1.41
N ARG A 251 -10.14 6.59 1.43
CA ARG A 251 -9.28 5.67 0.66
C ARG A 251 -10.11 4.60 -0.03
N VAL A 252 -9.80 4.35 -1.29
CA VAL A 252 -10.25 3.15 -2.02
C VAL A 252 -9.23 2.05 -1.74
N ALA A 253 -9.63 1.05 -0.99
CA ALA A 253 -8.77 -0.06 -0.58
C ALA A 253 -9.62 -1.31 -0.31
N SER A 254 -8.99 -2.50 -0.22
CA SER A 254 -9.66 -3.71 0.26
C SER A 254 -10.25 -3.45 1.66
N PRO A 255 -11.54 -3.77 1.89
CA PRO A 255 -12.25 -3.44 3.14
C PRO A 255 -11.66 -4.11 4.38
N PHE A 256 -10.88 -5.15 4.21
CA PHE A 256 -10.41 -6.00 5.30
C PHE A 256 -8.98 -5.68 5.75
N ASN A 257 -8.30 -4.73 5.11
CA ASN A 257 -6.95 -4.35 5.49
C ASN A 257 -6.92 -3.36 6.67
N ASP A 258 -5.74 -3.13 7.24
CA ASP A 258 -5.53 -2.22 8.37
C ASP A 258 -5.99 -0.78 8.11
N TYR A 259 -5.88 -0.31 6.86
CA TYR A 259 -6.24 1.06 6.51
C TYR A 259 -7.74 1.28 6.34
N ALA A 260 -8.49 0.22 5.97
CA ALA A 260 -9.92 0.31 5.68
C ALA A 260 -10.80 -0.11 6.86
N LYS A 261 -10.27 -0.82 7.86
CA LYS A 261 -11.05 -1.31 9.00
C LYS A 261 -11.81 -0.21 9.75
N ASP A 262 -11.21 0.99 9.86
CA ASP A 262 -11.83 2.14 10.54
C ASP A 262 -13.04 2.70 9.78
N SER A 263 -13.13 2.48 8.47
CA SER A 263 -14.24 2.87 7.60
C SER A 263 -15.17 1.71 7.21
N LEU A 264 -14.87 0.49 7.65
CA LEU A 264 -15.65 -0.71 7.30
C LEU A 264 -17.13 -0.60 7.66
N HIS A 265 -17.45 0.06 8.78
CA HIS A 265 -18.83 0.32 9.20
C HIS A 265 -19.66 1.13 8.18
N LEU A 266 -19.00 1.90 7.30
CA LEU A 266 -19.66 2.71 6.28
C LEU A 266 -20.27 1.86 5.17
N TYR A 267 -19.81 0.63 4.96
CA TYR A 267 -20.49 -0.30 4.04
C TYR A 267 -21.95 -0.52 4.42
N ARG A 268 -22.27 -0.54 5.72
CA ARG A 268 -23.66 -0.69 6.19
C ARG A 268 -24.56 0.46 5.77
N VAL A 269 -24.01 1.63 5.56
CA VAL A 269 -24.74 2.86 5.25
C VAL A 269 -24.71 3.15 3.74
N ILE A 270 -23.55 3.00 3.12
CA ILE A 270 -23.31 3.35 1.72
C ILE A 270 -23.74 2.22 0.79
N ASP A 271 -23.48 0.96 1.18
CA ASP A 271 -23.70 -0.22 0.32
C ASP A 271 -24.12 -1.44 1.17
N PRO A 272 -25.35 -1.44 1.69
CA PRO A 272 -25.82 -2.50 2.57
C PRO A 272 -25.93 -3.88 1.91
N GLU A 273 -26.10 -3.96 0.59
CA GLU A 273 -26.12 -5.23 -0.15
C GLU A 273 -24.75 -5.89 -0.18
N ILE A 274 -23.71 -5.10 -0.51
CA ILE A 274 -22.33 -5.57 -0.43
C ILE A 274 -21.96 -5.89 1.01
N TRP A 275 -22.40 -5.08 1.97
CA TRP A 275 -22.16 -5.35 3.39
C TRP A 275 -22.65 -6.75 3.82
N ALA A 276 -23.85 -7.13 3.45
CA ALA A 276 -24.40 -8.43 3.78
C ALA A 276 -23.52 -9.60 3.28
N LYS A 277 -22.94 -9.46 2.09
CA LYS A 277 -22.02 -10.44 1.52
C LYS A 277 -20.62 -10.40 2.18
N LEU A 278 -20.10 -9.21 2.50
CA LEU A 278 -18.81 -9.05 3.18
C LEU A 278 -18.77 -9.78 4.53
N VAL A 279 -19.86 -9.71 5.29
CA VAL A 279 -19.96 -10.38 6.61
C VAL A 279 -19.86 -11.90 6.47
N GLY A 280 -20.42 -12.48 5.42
CA GLY A 280 -20.31 -13.91 5.11
C GLY A 280 -18.97 -14.31 4.52
N ARG A 281 -18.23 -13.37 3.91
CA ARG A 281 -17.01 -13.64 3.15
C ARG A 281 -15.75 -13.76 3.99
N VAL A 282 -15.63 -12.93 5.05
CA VAL A 282 -14.44 -12.89 5.92
C VAL A 282 -14.86 -12.92 7.38
N GLN A 283 -14.29 -13.86 8.13
CA GLN A 283 -14.53 -13.96 9.58
C GLN A 283 -14.06 -12.68 10.28
N GLY A 284 -14.86 -12.21 11.24
CA GLY A 284 -14.59 -10.99 11.98
C GLY A 284 -15.05 -9.69 11.31
N ALA A 285 -15.56 -9.71 10.07
CA ALA A 285 -16.01 -8.51 9.38
C ALA A 285 -17.09 -7.74 10.16
N ASN A 286 -18.11 -8.41 10.70
CA ASN A 286 -19.13 -7.78 11.52
C ASN A 286 -18.57 -7.19 12.83
N PHE A 287 -17.69 -7.92 13.50
CA PHE A 287 -17.02 -7.45 14.71
C PHE A 287 -16.14 -6.22 14.40
N GLY A 288 -15.38 -6.28 13.31
CA GLY A 288 -14.56 -5.18 12.84
C GLY A 288 -15.36 -3.91 12.53
N ALA A 289 -16.53 -4.06 11.91
CA ALA A 289 -17.39 -2.91 11.62
C ALA A 289 -17.98 -2.26 12.88
N ILE A 290 -18.32 -3.05 13.89
CA ILE A 290 -18.87 -2.54 15.16
C ILE A 290 -17.77 -1.91 16.02
N TYR A 291 -16.62 -2.56 16.10
CA TYR A 291 -15.57 -2.24 17.09
C TYR A 291 -14.29 -1.67 16.48
N GLY A 292 -14.20 -1.50 15.15
CA GLY A 292 -12.98 -1.06 14.45
C GLY A 292 -12.38 0.26 14.93
N ARG A 293 -13.23 1.16 15.47
CA ARG A 293 -12.81 2.44 16.08
C ARG A 293 -12.63 2.37 17.59
N THR A 294 -12.87 1.23 18.20
CA THR A 294 -12.82 1.05 19.66
C THR A 294 -11.52 0.37 20.08
N LYS A 295 -11.30 0.34 21.39
CA LYS A 295 -10.18 -0.39 21.99
C LYS A 295 -10.22 -1.91 21.74
N ALA A 296 -11.36 -2.47 21.35
CA ALA A 296 -11.54 -3.90 21.12
C ALA A 296 -10.84 -4.41 19.84
N MET A 297 -10.65 -3.55 18.83
CA MET A 297 -10.02 -3.91 17.54
C MET A 297 -8.61 -3.35 17.36
N GLY A 298 -7.99 -2.91 18.42
CA GLY A 298 -6.64 -2.38 18.39
C GLY A 298 -6.53 -1.00 19.03
N TYR A 299 -5.38 -0.60 19.33
CA TYR A 299 -5.02 0.19 20.44
C TYR A 299 -4.69 1.61 20.10
N ARG A 300 -5.31 2.56 20.77
CA ARG A 300 -4.83 3.94 20.87
C ARG A 300 -3.98 4.18 22.14
N ASN A 301 -4.32 3.49 23.25
CA ASN A 301 -3.52 3.56 24.48
C ASN A 301 -3.51 2.18 25.17
N LEU A 302 -2.38 1.49 25.12
CA LEU A 302 -2.20 0.20 25.78
C LEU A 302 -1.68 0.42 27.19
N THR A 303 -2.43 -0.08 28.17
CA THR A 303 -1.97 -0.14 29.57
C THR A 303 -1.47 -1.55 29.85
N LEU A 304 -0.24 -1.66 30.32
CA LEU A 304 0.35 -2.93 30.70
C LEU A 304 -0.41 -3.50 31.90
N PRO A 305 -0.88 -4.77 31.85
CA PRO A 305 -1.52 -5.39 33.00
C PRO A 305 -0.55 -5.48 34.20
N ALA A 306 -1.11 -5.35 35.41
CA ALA A 306 -0.31 -5.42 36.63
C ALA A 306 0.45 -6.76 36.72
N GLY A 307 1.70 -6.71 37.16
CA GLY A 307 2.56 -7.88 37.30
C GLY A 307 3.27 -8.33 36.00
N HIS A 308 3.08 -7.62 34.91
CA HIS A 308 3.79 -7.91 33.65
C HIS A 308 4.82 -6.85 33.27
N THR A 309 5.89 -7.26 32.57
CA THR A 309 6.66 -6.44 31.65
C THR A 309 6.08 -6.58 30.23
N TRP A 310 6.41 -5.71 29.29
CA TRP A 310 5.97 -5.85 27.91
C TRP A 310 6.48 -7.15 27.28
N GLU A 311 7.68 -7.58 27.65
CA GLU A 311 8.25 -8.87 27.26
C GLU A 311 7.37 -10.04 27.75
N SER A 312 7.07 -10.07 29.05
CA SER A 312 6.30 -11.17 29.64
C SER A 312 4.87 -11.19 29.10
N TYR A 313 4.25 -10.02 28.90
CA TYR A 313 2.91 -9.93 28.34
C TYR A 313 2.86 -10.33 26.85
N THR A 314 3.86 -9.94 26.05
CA THR A 314 3.98 -10.39 24.66
C THR A 314 4.13 -11.91 24.57
N LYS A 315 4.94 -12.52 25.45
CA LYS A 315 5.09 -13.98 25.52
C LYS A 315 3.77 -14.67 25.93
N PHE A 316 3.04 -14.09 26.87
CA PHE A 316 1.72 -14.57 27.24
C PHE A 316 0.75 -14.52 26.04
N LEU A 317 0.64 -13.40 25.36
CA LEU A 317 -0.21 -13.26 24.17
C LEU A 317 0.16 -14.27 23.08
N LEU A 318 1.45 -14.49 22.82
CA LEU A 318 1.90 -15.53 21.88
C LEU A 318 1.44 -16.93 22.31
N SER A 319 1.43 -17.23 23.61
CA SER A 319 1.03 -18.55 24.11
C SER A 319 -0.46 -18.84 23.89
N THR A 320 -1.31 -17.81 23.85
CA THR A 320 -2.75 -17.93 23.64
C THR A 320 -3.14 -18.09 22.16
N LEU A 321 -2.24 -17.79 21.24
CA LEU A 321 -2.51 -17.86 19.82
C LEU A 321 -2.44 -19.30 19.27
N PRO A 322 -3.25 -19.63 18.24
CA PRO A 322 -3.10 -20.87 17.47
C PRO A 322 -1.68 -21.01 16.94
N ALA A 323 -1.17 -22.26 16.87
CA ALA A 323 0.22 -22.56 16.54
C ALA A 323 0.71 -21.89 15.24
N ARG A 324 -0.12 -21.88 14.19
CA ARG A 324 0.20 -21.26 12.89
C ARG A 324 0.47 -19.75 13.05
N LEU A 325 -0.42 -19.02 13.71
CA LEU A 325 -0.28 -17.57 13.95
C LEU A 325 0.91 -17.27 14.86
N ARG A 326 1.02 -17.99 15.97
CA ARG A 326 2.14 -17.85 16.90
C ARG A 326 3.48 -18.00 16.17
N ASN A 327 3.64 -19.02 15.33
CA ASN A 327 4.87 -19.25 14.59
C ASN A 327 5.16 -18.11 13.60
N ASN A 328 4.13 -17.55 12.96
CA ASN A 328 4.28 -16.41 12.08
C ASN A 328 4.79 -15.17 12.83
N TYR A 329 4.18 -14.80 13.96
CA TYR A 329 4.66 -13.68 14.78
C TYR A 329 6.07 -13.94 15.30
N ILE A 330 6.39 -15.14 15.77
CA ILE A 330 7.74 -15.48 16.21
C ILE A 330 8.76 -15.28 15.08
N LYS A 331 8.43 -15.71 13.86
CA LYS A 331 9.31 -15.49 12.69
C LYS A 331 9.48 -14.01 12.40
N LYS A 332 8.39 -13.24 12.36
CA LYS A 332 8.40 -11.77 12.14
C LYS A 332 9.28 -11.06 13.18
N PHE A 333 9.09 -11.39 14.46
CA PHE A 333 9.86 -10.78 15.56
C PHE A 333 11.33 -11.17 15.53
N LYS A 334 11.66 -12.44 15.25
CA LYS A 334 13.04 -12.88 15.08
C LYS A 334 13.75 -12.13 13.96
N THR A 335 13.13 -12.00 12.78
CA THR A 335 13.70 -11.25 11.66
C THR A 335 13.97 -9.79 12.03
N SER A 336 13.02 -9.15 12.74
CA SER A 336 13.22 -7.77 13.22
C SER A 336 14.35 -7.68 14.24
N MET A 337 14.42 -8.58 15.21
CA MET A 337 15.49 -8.62 16.21
C MET A 337 16.86 -8.87 15.58
N GLU A 338 16.97 -9.84 14.68
CA GLU A 338 18.20 -10.15 13.94
C GLU A 338 18.71 -8.92 13.19
N PHE A 339 17.80 -8.21 12.49
CA PHE A 339 18.16 -6.96 11.82
C PHE A 339 18.78 -5.95 12.78
N TRP A 340 18.14 -5.73 13.93
CA TRP A 340 18.61 -4.73 14.91
C TRP A 340 19.82 -5.17 15.72
N HIS A 341 20.16 -6.44 15.73
CA HIS A 341 21.39 -6.96 16.32
C HIS A 341 22.57 -7.02 15.34
N THR A 342 22.30 -7.08 14.03
CA THR A 342 23.36 -7.30 13.03
C THR A 342 23.58 -6.11 12.10
N VAL A 343 22.51 -5.61 11.48
CA VAL A 343 22.55 -4.51 10.50
C VAL A 343 22.29 -3.16 11.17
N GLY A 344 21.23 -3.09 11.93
CA GLY A 344 20.78 -1.90 12.64
C GLY A 344 20.04 -0.87 11.78
N GLY A 345 19.34 0.03 12.45
CA GLY A 345 18.63 1.17 11.87
C GLY A 345 19.41 2.47 12.01
N GLY A 346 19.28 3.38 11.02
CA GLY A 346 19.79 4.74 11.14
C GLY A 346 18.85 5.57 12.02
N LEU A 347 19.37 6.19 13.08
CA LEU A 347 18.62 7.03 14.00
C LEU A 347 19.23 8.44 14.03
N GLU A 348 18.40 9.42 14.39
CA GLU A 348 18.83 10.76 14.71
C GLU A 348 19.78 10.73 15.91
N GLU A 349 20.75 11.62 15.94
CA GLU A 349 21.75 11.64 17.01
C GLU A 349 21.12 11.83 18.40
N SER A 350 20.08 12.68 18.50
CA SER A 350 19.32 12.88 19.72
C SER A 350 18.67 11.59 20.25
N ALA A 351 18.13 10.75 19.37
CA ALA A 351 17.56 9.48 19.76
C ALA A 351 18.63 8.47 20.21
N ILE A 352 19.83 8.53 19.62
CA ILE A 352 20.97 7.71 20.04
C ILE A 352 21.42 8.13 21.45
N GLU A 353 21.53 9.43 21.72
CA GLU A 353 21.88 9.97 23.04
C GLU A 353 20.83 9.61 24.10
N GLU A 354 19.56 9.71 23.78
CA GLU A 354 18.46 9.27 24.67
C GLU A 354 18.56 7.77 24.98
N LEU A 355 18.84 6.92 23.99
CA LEU A 355 19.04 5.47 24.21
C LEU A 355 20.21 5.21 25.17
N ILE A 356 21.33 5.90 24.99
CA ILE A 356 22.50 5.78 25.88
C ILE A 356 22.17 6.27 27.30
N ALA A 357 21.49 7.41 27.42
CA ALA A 357 21.10 7.98 28.71
C ALA A 357 20.15 7.04 29.50
N HIS A 358 19.30 6.29 28.81
CA HIS A 358 18.43 5.27 29.41
C HIS A 358 19.18 3.94 29.69
N GLY A 359 20.50 3.87 29.45
CA GLY A 359 21.31 2.71 29.76
C GLY A 359 21.20 1.55 28.77
N TYR A 360 20.64 1.77 27.56
CA TYR A 360 20.62 0.74 26.54
C TYR A 360 22.02 0.51 25.98
N ASN A 361 22.41 -0.78 25.91
CA ASN A 361 23.70 -1.16 25.34
C ASN A 361 23.59 -1.20 23.81
N ILE A 362 24.06 -0.13 23.18
CA ILE A 362 24.04 0.04 21.73
C ILE A 362 25.46 0.28 21.19
N ARG A 363 25.68 -0.10 19.94
CA ARG A 363 26.93 0.12 19.22
C ARG A 363 26.65 0.74 17.87
N ARG A 364 27.42 1.74 17.49
CA ARG A 364 27.36 2.33 16.14
C ARG A 364 27.85 1.32 15.11
N ASN A 365 27.12 1.21 14.00
CA ASN A 365 27.37 0.23 12.92
C ASN A 365 27.37 0.93 11.56
N GLY A 366 28.17 1.98 11.41
CA GLY A 366 28.31 2.75 10.19
C GLY A 366 27.14 3.72 9.94
N ILE A 367 27.02 4.17 8.69
CA ILE A 367 26.04 5.18 8.27
C ILE A 367 24.91 4.49 7.49
N SER A 368 23.69 4.94 7.69
CA SER A 368 22.53 4.44 6.95
C SER A 368 22.55 4.97 5.52
N ASN A 369 22.55 4.06 4.56
CA ASN A 369 22.40 4.38 3.13
C ASN A 369 20.93 4.51 2.72
N TYR A 370 19.98 4.32 3.65
CA TYR A 370 18.55 4.32 3.40
C TYR A 370 17.86 5.65 3.68
N THR A 371 18.61 6.62 4.22
CA THR A 371 18.08 7.96 4.51
C THR A 371 18.96 9.02 3.86
N ILE A 372 18.35 10.07 3.33
CA ILE A 372 19.04 11.22 2.74
C ILE A 372 19.94 11.90 3.81
N MET A 373 19.50 11.87 5.06
CA MET A 373 20.21 12.52 6.17
C MET A 373 21.41 11.74 6.71
N LYS A 374 21.80 10.63 6.08
CA LYS A 374 22.98 9.83 6.47
C LYS A 374 23.08 9.56 7.99
N HIS A 375 21.95 9.22 8.63
CA HIS A 375 21.92 8.92 10.06
C HIS A 375 22.87 7.78 10.44
N SER A 376 23.47 7.86 11.63
CA SER A 376 24.27 6.77 12.20
C SER A 376 23.40 5.55 12.42
N ARG A 377 23.81 4.38 11.91
CA ARG A 377 23.19 3.10 12.26
C ARG A 377 23.63 2.68 13.65
N ILE A 378 22.68 2.16 14.42
CA ILE A 378 22.98 1.52 15.70
C ILE A 378 22.49 0.08 15.70
N ILE A 379 23.17 -0.78 16.41
CA ILE A 379 22.76 -2.12 16.76
C ILE A 379 22.64 -2.24 18.28
N PHE A 380 21.67 -3.04 18.74
CA PHE A 380 21.58 -3.40 20.15
C PHE A 380 22.55 -4.53 20.46
N VAL A 381 23.30 -4.38 21.57
CA VAL A 381 24.19 -5.43 22.08
C VAL A 381 23.49 -6.06 23.29
N GLY A 382 22.88 -7.22 23.08
CA GLY A 382 22.11 -7.90 24.12
C GLY A 382 20.59 -7.74 23.95
N LYS A 383 19.87 -7.36 25.01
CA LYS A 383 18.40 -7.28 24.97
C LYS A 383 17.90 -6.02 24.30
N ILE A 384 16.80 -6.14 23.52
CA ILE A 384 16.05 -4.98 23.03
C ILE A 384 15.26 -4.33 24.17
N PRO A 385 14.88 -3.04 24.05
CA PRO A 385 14.07 -2.33 25.03
C PRO A 385 12.72 -2.99 25.32
N ASP A 386 12.26 -2.93 26.56
CA ASP A 386 10.89 -3.32 26.92
C ASP A 386 9.88 -2.35 26.28
N HIS A 387 10.14 -1.04 26.34
CA HIS A 387 9.42 0.02 25.61
C HIS A 387 10.38 1.14 25.20
N THR A 388 9.91 2.03 24.32
CA THR A 388 10.70 3.19 23.82
C THR A 388 9.84 4.45 23.80
N ASP A 389 8.88 4.56 24.71
CA ASP A 389 7.93 5.69 24.76
C ASP A 389 8.62 7.03 25.05
N ASP A 390 9.74 6.99 25.74
CA ASP A 390 10.52 8.16 26.18
C ASP A 390 11.52 8.63 25.11
N ILE A 391 11.63 7.88 24.00
CA ILE A 391 12.63 8.16 22.96
C ILE A 391 11.94 8.79 21.76
N LYS A 392 12.31 10.02 21.44
CA LYS A 392 11.82 10.75 20.27
C LYS A 392 12.62 10.37 19.03
N SER A 393 12.05 9.56 18.16
CA SER A 393 12.66 9.18 16.88
C SER A 393 11.61 9.12 15.78
N THR A 394 12.01 9.52 14.57
CA THR A 394 11.20 9.34 13.36
C THR A 394 11.21 7.89 12.89
N LYS A 395 12.17 7.09 13.35
CA LYS A 395 12.26 5.68 13.02
C LYS A 395 11.74 4.81 14.15
N ASP A 396 11.03 3.79 13.75
CA ASP A 396 10.54 2.77 14.67
C ASP A 396 11.67 1.94 15.28
N ILE A 397 11.95 2.18 16.56
CA ILE A 397 12.90 1.41 17.35
C ILE A 397 12.22 0.11 17.82
N PRO A 398 12.89 -1.07 17.76
CA PRO A 398 12.32 -2.32 18.22
C PRO A 398 12.11 -2.28 19.75
N SER A 399 10.94 -2.76 20.19
CA SER A 399 10.65 -2.96 21.61
C SER A 399 9.61 -4.05 21.81
N TRP A 400 9.57 -4.63 23.00
CA TRP A 400 8.56 -5.63 23.34
C TRP A 400 7.15 -5.05 23.33
N LYS A 401 6.97 -3.79 23.75
CA LYS A 401 5.69 -3.07 23.62
C LYS A 401 5.21 -3.01 22.18
N ARG A 402 6.10 -2.74 21.24
CA ARG A 402 5.77 -2.73 19.81
C ARG A 402 5.35 -4.10 19.31
N MET A 403 6.05 -5.17 19.72
CA MET A 403 5.67 -6.54 19.37
C MET A 403 4.30 -6.93 19.95
N CYS A 404 4.02 -6.53 21.19
CA CYS A 404 2.71 -6.66 21.81
C CYS A 404 1.61 -5.97 20.98
N ILE A 405 1.86 -4.73 20.55
CA ILE A 405 0.94 -3.96 19.70
C ILE A 405 0.69 -4.67 18.37
N CYS A 406 1.70 -5.25 17.72
CA CYS A 406 1.54 -6.03 16.48
C CYS A 406 0.55 -7.19 16.68
N ILE A 407 0.68 -7.94 17.77
CA ILE A 407 -0.24 -9.06 18.07
C ILE A 407 -1.66 -8.53 18.26
N LEU A 408 -1.83 -7.50 19.10
CA LEU A 408 -3.14 -6.95 19.43
C LEU A 408 -3.85 -6.26 18.26
N LYS A 409 -3.10 -5.81 17.27
CA LYS A 409 -3.62 -5.23 16.02
C LYS A 409 -3.86 -6.25 14.93
N ASN A 410 -3.58 -7.52 15.15
CA ASN A 410 -3.56 -8.56 14.10
C ASN A 410 -2.67 -8.17 12.90
N ASP A 411 -1.55 -7.50 13.17
CA ASP A 411 -0.54 -7.16 12.16
C ASP A 411 0.39 -8.37 11.97
N HIS A 412 -0.07 -9.29 11.11
CA HIS A 412 0.56 -10.60 10.84
C HIS A 412 1.88 -10.50 10.08
#